data_921417e4f41e6b08043a7fa0627c18a7
#
_entry.id   921417e4f41e6b08043a7fa0627c18a7
#
_cell.length_a   1.000
_cell.length_b   1.000
_cell.length_c   1.000
_cell.angle_alpha   90.00
_cell.angle_beta   90.00
_cell.angle_gamma   90.00
#
_symmetry.space_group_name_H-M   'P 1'
#
loop_
_entity.id
_entity.type
_entity.pdbx_description
1 polymer ?
#
loop_
_entity_poly.entity_id
_entity_poly.type
_entity_poly.pdbx_seq_one_letter_code
_entity_poly.pdbx_strand_id
1 'polypeptide(L)'
;MPMRLEGSCRCGAISFSVDSHTPYPYQRCYCSICRKSAGGGGYAINIMGLADTLKVKGKRALGVWSAPIEGHQGSADRHYCKRCGTPLWVSDEQWPELVHPFASAIDTELPKAPSTVHLLLRDKASWVEPQIGPNDECFDGYPELSIEDWHKKHVLWIE
;
A
#
# COMPACT_ATOMS: atom_id res chain seq x y z
N MET A 1 15.77 -10.11 11.23
CA MET A 1 15.66 -10.09 9.76
C MET A 1 14.28 -9.59 9.37
N PRO A 2 14.17 -8.70 8.39
CA PRO A 2 12.88 -8.26 7.92
C PRO A 2 12.04 -9.42 7.38
N MET A 3 10.73 -9.25 7.40
CA MET A 3 9.81 -10.26 6.89
C MET A 3 9.80 -10.25 5.36
N ARG A 4 9.97 -11.41 4.74
CA ARG A 4 9.86 -11.52 3.30
C ARG A 4 8.40 -11.63 2.90
N LEU A 5 7.97 -10.70 2.06
CA LEU A 5 6.63 -10.68 1.49
C LEU A 5 6.68 -11.18 0.03
N GLU A 6 5.76 -12.05 -0.31
CA GLU A 6 5.54 -12.51 -1.67
C GLU A 6 4.17 -12.04 -2.14
N GLY A 7 4.10 -11.60 -3.38
CA GLY A 7 2.87 -11.13 -3.99
C GLY A 7 2.76 -11.53 -5.44
N SER A 8 1.55 -11.42 -5.98
CA SER A 8 1.27 -11.77 -7.37
C SER A 8 0.03 -11.07 -7.88
N CYS A 9 -0.08 -10.98 -9.21
CA CYS A 9 -1.33 -10.56 -9.84
C CYS A 9 -2.32 -11.73 -9.94
N ARG A 10 -3.60 -11.42 -10.10
CA ARG A 10 -4.65 -12.45 -10.13
C ARG A 10 -4.48 -13.45 -11.27
N CYS A 11 -4.00 -13.03 -12.44
CA CYS A 11 -3.79 -13.95 -13.56
C CYS A 11 -2.49 -14.75 -13.49
N GLY A 12 -1.59 -14.44 -12.55
CA GLY A 12 -0.31 -15.13 -12.37
C GLY A 12 0.80 -14.69 -13.31
N ALA A 13 0.57 -13.74 -14.21
CA ALA A 13 1.59 -13.26 -15.14
C ALA A 13 2.75 -12.55 -14.43
N ILE A 14 2.50 -11.94 -13.28
CA ILE A 14 3.49 -11.23 -12.47
C ILE A 14 3.51 -11.80 -11.07
N SER A 15 4.72 -12.04 -10.57
CA SER A 15 4.96 -12.33 -9.16
C SER A 15 6.15 -11.48 -8.68
N PHE A 16 6.18 -11.17 -7.41
CA PHE A 16 7.25 -10.38 -6.82
C PHE A 16 7.52 -10.78 -5.37
N SER A 17 8.68 -10.43 -4.88
CA SER A 17 9.02 -10.53 -3.47
C SER A 17 9.73 -9.25 -3.02
N VAL A 18 9.55 -8.91 -1.75
CA VAL A 18 10.17 -7.73 -1.14
C VAL A 18 10.29 -7.96 0.36
N ASP A 19 11.34 -7.44 0.98
CA ASP A 19 11.53 -7.52 2.42
C ASP A 19 10.93 -6.29 3.10
N SER A 20 10.29 -6.49 4.24
CA SER A 20 9.61 -5.44 5.00
C SER A 20 9.90 -5.53 6.49
N HIS A 21 10.29 -4.40 7.09
CA HIS A 21 10.35 -4.23 8.55
C HIS A 21 8.98 -3.88 9.14
N THR A 22 8.00 -3.55 8.27
CA THR A 22 6.72 -2.97 8.65
C THR A 22 5.54 -3.68 7.96
N PRO A 23 5.40 -5.03 8.15
CA PRO A 23 4.44 -5.83 7.38
C PRO A 23 3.00 -5.75 7.86
N TYR A 24 2.70 -5.00 8.92
CA TYR A 24 1.35 -4.91 9.47
C TYR A 24 0.45 -4.01 8.60
N PRO A 25 -0.64 -4.52 8.02
CA PRO A 25 -1.53 -3.75 7.15
C PRO A 25 -2.49 -2.92 7.99
N TYR A 26 -2.01 -1.82 8.55
CA TYR A 26 -2.73 -1.04 9.55
C TYR A 26 -3.44 0.21 9.01
N GLN A 27 -2.94 0.79 7.91
CA GLN A 27 -3.48 2.06 7.42
C GLN A 27 -4.38 1.88 6.21
N ARG A 28 -5.54 2.52 6.27
CA ARG A 28 -6.53 2.54 5.19
C ARG A 28 -6.58 3.94 4.58
N CYS A 29 -6.18 4.03 3.30
CA CYS A 29 -6.21 5.27 2.55
C CYS A 29 -7.50 5.39 1.75
N TYR A 30 -8.32 6.38 2.07
CA TYR A 30 -9.61 6.61 1.41
C TYR A 30 -9.54 7.63 0.29
N CYS A 31 -8.35 8.08 -0.12
CA CYS A 31 -8.21 9.06 -1.20
C CYS A 31 -8.74 8.52 -2.53
N SER A 32 -9.09 9.45 -3.44
CA SER A 32 -9.67 9.08 -4.73
C SER A 32 -8.74 8.21 -5.58
N ILE A 33 -7.44 8.37 -5.46
CA ILE A 33 -6.45 7.58 -6.21
C ILE A 33 -6.42 6.14 -5.68
N CYS A 34 -6.25 5.98 -4.37
CA CYS A 34 -6.16 4.66 -3.75
C CYS A 34 -7.46 3.85 -3.90
N ARG A 35 -8.61 4.47 -3.59
CA ARG A 35 -9.89 3.76 -3.68
C ARG A 35 -10.26 3.36 -5.11
N LYS A 36 -9.90 4.17 -6.11
CA LYS A 36 -10.20 3.87 -7.51
C LYS A 36 -9.21 2.89 -8.15
N SER A 37 -7.97 2.88 -7.71
CA SER A 37 -6.93 2.05 -8.32
C SER A 37 -6.68 0.73 -7.61
N ALA A 38 -6.97 0.64 -6.32
CA ALA A 38 -6.63 -0.55 -5.53
C ALA A 38 -7.65 -0.92 -4.46
N GLY A 39 -8.80 -0.23 -4.39
CA GLY A 39 -9.71 -0.39 -3.27
C GLY A 39 -11.17 -0.64 -3.61
N GLY A 40 -11.59 -1.90 -3.76
CA GLY A 40 -12.99 -2.28 -3.96
C GLY A 40 -13.90 -1.96 -2.77
N GLY A 41 -13.36 -1.88 -1.55
CA GLY A 41 -14.07 -1.53 -0.33
C GLY A 41 -14.10 -0.05 0.00
N GLY A 42 -13.57 0.81 -0.89
CA GLY A 42 -13.52 2.25 -0.67
C GLY A 42 -12.18 2.75 -0.12
N TYR A 43 -11.21 1.89 0.10
CA TYR A 43 -9.88 2.23 0.56
C TYR A 43 -8.84 1.25 0.02
N ALA A 44 -7.58 1.64 0.06
CA ALA A 44 -6.46 0.73 -0.17
C ALA A 44 -5.54 0.69 1.05
N ILE A 45 -4.83 -0.41 1.24
CA ILE A 45 -3.85 -0.58 2.30
C ILE A 45 -2.47 -0.70 1.64
N ASN A 46 -1.59 0.25 1.96
CA ASN A 46 -0.20 0.23 1.52
C ASN A 46 0.69 -0.32 2.63
N ILE A 47 1.58 -1.21 2.25
CA ILE A 47 2.65 -1.71 3.12
C ILE A 47 3.95 -1.03 2.69
N MET A 48 4.96 -0.98 3.53
CA MET A 48 6.26 -0.44 3.17
C MET A 48 7.29 -1.57 3.07
N GLY A 49 8.04 -1.58 1.99
CA GLY A 49 9.11 -2.54 1.75
C GLY A 49 10.40 -1.86 1.32
N LEU A 50 11.50 -2.61 1.36
CA LEU A 50 12.82 -2.14 0.97
C LEU A 50 13.02 -2.29 -0.54
N ALA A 51 13.19 -1.17 -1.24
CA ALA A 51 13.26 -1.15 -2.71
C ALA A 51 14.38 -2.02 -3.29
N ASP A 52 15.53 -2.06 -2.63
CA ASP A 52 16.68 -2.86 -3.08
C ASP A 52 16.48 -4.37 -2.96
N THR A 53 15.47 -4.81 -2.22
CA THR A 53 15.11 -6.22 -2.09
C THR A 53 14.00 -6.66 -3.04
N LEU A 54 13.39 -5.73 -3.77
CA LEU A 54 12.29 -6.03 -4.69
C LEU A 54 12.79 -6.88 -5.86
N LYS A 55 12.19 -8.04 -6.03
CA LYS A 55 12.44 -8.96 -7.16
C LYS A 55 11.14 -9.22 -7.88
N VAL A 56 11.15 -9.06 -9.19
CA VAL A 56 9.94 -9.15 -10.02
C VAL A 56 10.13 -10.20 -11.12
N LYS A 57 9.15 -11.07 -11.30
CA LYS A 57 9.03 -12.00 -12.42
C LYS A 57 7.82 -11.59 -13.28
N GLY A 58 7.97 -11.70 -14.60
CA GLY A 58 6.89 -11.36 -15.53
C GLY A 58 6.83 -9.89 -15.90
N LYS A 59 7.95 -9.19 -15.92
CA LYS A 59 8.05 -7.75 -16.22
C LYS A 59 7.40 -7.34 -17.54
N ARG A 60 7.26 -8.24 -18.51
CA ARG A 60 6.57 -7.95 -19.78
C ARG A 60 5.11 -7.57 -19.62
N ALA A 61 4.47 -8.08 -18.58
CA ALA A 61 3.08 -7.77 -18.26
C ALA A 61 2.94 -6.57 -17.32
N LEU A 62 4.05 -6.00 -16.86
CA LEU A 62 4.05 -4.89 -15.90
C LEU A 62 3.72 -3.57 -16.58
N GLY A 63 2.67 -2.91 -16.11
CA GLY A 63 2.31 -1.53 -16.48
C GLY A 63 2.68 -0.57 -15.35
N VAL A 64 2.90 0.68 -15.73
CA VAL A 64 3.20 1.77 -14.80
C VAL A 64 2.42 3.00 -15.20
N TRP A 65 1.83 3.68 -14.24
CA TRP A 65 1.19 4.98 -14.47
C TRP A 65 1.29 5.84 -13.22
N SER A 66 1.21 7.15 -13.40
CA SER A 66 1.22 8.11 -12.30
C SER A 66 -0.08 8.91 -12.33
N ALA A 67 -0.74 9.03 -11.19
CA ALA A 67 -1.97 9.78 -11.09
C ALA A 67 -1.70 11.28 -11.11
N PRO A 68 -2.47 12.08 -11.88
CA PRO A 68 -2.38 13.54 -11.80
C PRO A 68 -2.92 14.00 -10.42
N ILE A 69 -2.26 15.02 -9.88
CA ILE A 69 -2.65 15.65 -8.62
C ILE A 69 -2.75 17.15 -8.88
N GLU A 70 -3.94 17.74 -8.64
CA GLU A 70 -4.19 19.18 -8.82
C GLU A 70 -3.72 19.73 -10.20
N GLY A 71 -3.95 18.94 -11.26
CA GLY A 71 -3.57 19.31 -12.62
C GLY A 71 -2.10 19.09 -12.97
N HIS A 72 -1.29 18.56 -12.04
CA HIS A 72 0.11 18.24 -12.26
C HIS A 72 0.33 16.73 -12.25
N GLN A 73 1.36 16.28 -12.98
CA GLN A 73 1.78 14.87 -12.95
C GLN A 73 2.34 14.54 -11.56
N GLY A 74 1.77 13.53 -10.90
CA GLY A 74 2.29 13.02 -9.63
C GLY A 74 3.62 12.28 -9.81
N SER A 75 4.44 12.22 -8.75
CA SER A 75 5.72 11.52 -8.75
C SER A 75 5.60 10.03 -8.43
N ALA A 76 4.46 9.60 -7.87
CA ALA A 76 4.25 8.22 -7.49
C ALA A 76 3.94 7.33 -8.70
N ASP A 77 4.81 6.35 -8.93
CA ASP A 77 4.64 5.36 -9.98
C ASP A 77 3.83 4.17 -9.46
N ARG A 78 2.68 3.92 -10.07
CA ARG A 78 1.78 2.83 -9.70
C ARG A 78 1.97 1.67 -10.67
N HIS A 79 2.42 0.55 -10.13
CA HIS A 79 2.72 -0.65 -10.90
C HIS A 79 1.54 -1.61 -10.84
N TYR A 80 1.15 -2.15 -11.99
CA TYR A 80 -0.02 -3.03 -12.12
C TYR A 80 0.20 -4.06 -13.22
N CYS A 81 -0.61 -5.11 -13.24
CA CYS A 81 -0.59 -6.09 -14.31
C CYS A 81 -1.41 -5.58 -15.50
N LYS A 82 -0.78 -5.46 -16.67
CA LYS A 82 -1.46 -5.06 -17.90
C LYS A 82 -2.48 -6.08 -18.40
N ARG A 83 -2.35 -7.36 -18.00
CA ARG A 83 -3.24 -8.44 -18.45
C ARG A 83 -4.52 -8.51 -17.63
N CYS A 84 -4.45 -8.40 -16.31
CA CYS A 84 -5.62 -8.56 -15.44
C CYS A 84 -5.96 -7.32 -14.61
N GLY A 85 -5.13 -6.27 -14.68
CA GLY A 85 -5.38 -5.00 -13.99
C GLY A 85 -5.04 -5.00 -12.50
N THR A 86 -4.53 -6.08 -11.92
CA THR A 86 -4.20 -6.12 -10.50
C THR A 86 -3.18 -5.05 -10.14
N PRO A 87 -3.48 -4.13 -9.19
CA PRO A 87 -2.50 -3.19 -8.65
C PRO A 87 -1.50 -3.94 -7.75
N LEU A 88 -0.21 -3.62 -7.88
CA LEU A 88 0.85 -4.39 -7.23
C LEU A 88 1.59 -3.59 -6.18
N TRP A 89 2.26 -2.49 -6.57
CA TRP A 89 2.97 -1.62 -5.64
C TRP A 89 3.09 -0.20 -6.19
N VAL A 90 3.45 0.71 -5.29
CA VAL A 90 3.76 2.11 -5.61
C VAL A 90 5.22 2.38 -5.28
N SER A 91 5.92 3.09 -6.16
CA SER A 91 7.24 3.65 -5.90
C SER A 91 7.21 5.15 -6.12
N ASP A 92 8.08 5.88 -5.44
CA ASP A 92 8.14 7.34 -5.58
C ASP A 92 9.60 7.79 -5.52
N GLU A 93 9.99 8.67 -6.42
CA GLU A 93 11.34 9.24 -6.45
C GLU A 93 11.70 10.01 -5.18
N GLN A 94 10.68 10.46 -4.42
CA GLN A 94 10.88 11.12 -3.12
C GLN A 94 11.37 10.15 -2.05
N TRP A 95 11.11 8.85 -2.20
CA TRP A 95 11.55 7.79 -1.29
C TRP A 95 12.15 6.63 -2.09
N PRO A 96 13.33 6.85 -2.73
CA PRO A 96 13.90 5.86 -3.64
C PRO A 96 14.30 4.55 -2.96
N GLU A 97 14.50 4.56 -1.64
CA GLU A 97 14.83 3.39 -0.84
C GLU A 97 13.61 2.52 -0.48
N LEU A 98 12.40 3.00 -0.76
CA LEU A 98 11.16 2.34 -0.36
C LEU A 98 10.29 2.00 -1.57
N VAL A 99 9.51 0.92 -1.42
CA VAL A 99 8.36 0.61 -2.26
C VAL A 99 7.17 0.33 -1.35
N HIS A 100 5.97 0.57 -1.86
CA HIS A 100 4.74 0.40 -1.10
C HIS A 100 3.83 -0.61 -1.80
N PRO A 101 4.00 -1.93 -1.53
CA PRO A 101 3.08 -2.92 -2.07
C PRO A 101 1.70 -2.76 -1.47
N PHE A 102 0.68 -3.02 -2.28
CA PHE A 102 -0.69 -3.10 -1.78
C PHE A 102 -0.89 -4.40 -1.02
N ALA A 103 -1.47 -4.32 0.17
CA ALA A 103 -1.75 -5.50 0.98
C ALA A 103 -2.61 -6.52 0.19
N SER A 104 -3.50 -6.03 -0.66
CA SER A 104 -4.35 -6.86 -1.52
C SER A 104 -3.59 -7.73 -2.53
N ALA A 105 -2.35 -7.37 -2.88
CA ALA A 105 -1.52 -8.13 -3.81
C ALA A 105 -0.55 -9.10 -3.11
N ILE A 106 -0.49 -9.08 -1.79
CA ILE A 106 0.42 -9.93 -1.01
C ILE A 106 -0.22 -11.30 -0.77
N ASP A 107 0.53 -12.36 -1.08
CA ASP A 107 0.12 -13.75 -0.89
C ASP A 107 0.61 -14.32 0.45
N THR A 108 1.72 -13.79 0.97
CA THR A 108 2.21 -14.13 2.31
C THR A 108 1.15 -13.77 3.35
N GLU A 109 0.92 -14.66 4.31
CA GLU A 109 0.03 -14.34 5.43
C GLU A 109 0.58 -13.16 6.21
N LEU A 110 -0.16 -12.05 6.20
CA LEU A 110 0.24 -10.82 6.90
C LEU A 110 -0.17 -10.88 8.37
N PRO A 111 0.65 -10.34 9.27
CA PRO A 111 0.28 -10.26 10.67
C PRO A 111 -0.91 -9.32 10.86
N LYS A 112 -1.76 -9.61 11.83
CA LYS A 112 -2.94 -8.80 12.11
C LYS A 112 -2.53 -7.53 12.88
N ALA A 113 -2.87 -6.36 12.33
CA ALA A 113 -2.64 -5.10 13.01
C ALA A 113 -3.54 -4.97 14.26
N PRO A 114 -3.02 -4.45 15.38
CA PRO A 114 -3.80 -4.29 16.61
C PRO A 114 -4.84 -3.17 16.51
N SER A 115 -4.64 -2.22 15.62
CA SER A 115 -5.56 -1.11 15.36
C SER A 115 -5.39 -0.62 13.92
N THR A 116 -6.28 0.25 13.49
CA THR A 116 -6.28 0.81 12.14
C THR A 116 -6.13 2.32 12.20
N VAL A 117 -5.39 2.87 11.25
CA VAL A 117 -5.36 4.31 10.98
C VAL A 117 -6.14 4.57 9.68
N HIS A 118 -7.18 5.39 9.79
CA HIS A 118 -8.00 5.80 8.65
C HIS A 118 -7.53 7.18 8.20
N LEU A 119 -7.00 7.29 6.98
CA LEU A 119 -6.46 8.56 6.48
C LEU A 119 -7.15 9.04 5.21
N LEU A 120 -7.09 10.34 4.99
CA LEU A 120 -7.73 11.03 3.87
C LEU A 120 -9.25 10.77 3.81
N LEU A 121 -9.88 10.78 4.98
CA LEU A 121 -11.32 10.56 5.12
C LEU A 121 -12.14 11.67 4.44
N ARG A 122 -11.58 12.88 4.27
CA ARG A 122 -12.24 13.96 3.51
C ARG A 122 -12.53 13.57 2.05
N ASP A 123 -11.75 12.64 1.48
CA ASP A 123 -11.86 12.24 0.09
C ASP A 123 -12.61 10.90 -0.09
N LYS A 124 -13.14 10.34 0.99
CA LYS A 124 -13.85 9.07 0.91
C LYS A 124 -15.08 9.14 0.00
N ALA A 125 -15.42 8.02 -0.62
CA ALA A 125 -16.66 7.91 -1.39
C ALA A 125 -17.88 8.07 -0.47
N SER A 126 -18.95 8.65 -0.99
CA SER A 126 -20.16 8.97 -0.21
C SER A 126 -20.83 7.75 0.42
N TRP A 127 -20.70 6.57 -0.20
CA TRP A 127 -21.31 5.32 0.27
C TRP A 127 -20.45 4.58 1.30
N VAL A 128 -19.24 5.04 1.56
CA VAL A 128 -18.30 4.38 2.47
C VAL A 128 -18.55 4.82 3.90
N GLU A 129 -18.81 3.84 4.77
CA GLU A 129 -18.88 4.03 6.21
C GLU A 129 -17.70 3.31 6.85
N PRO A 130 -16.63 4.03 7.23
CA PRO A 130 -15.46 3.41 7.83
C PRO A 130 -15.80 2.64 9.10
N GLN A 131 -15.32 1.40 9.18
CA GLN A 131 -15.48 0.57 10.37
C GLN A 131 -14.40 0.96 11.37
N ILE A 132 -14.76 1.78 12.35
CA ILE A 132 -13.83 2.38 13.31
C ILE A 132 -13.88 1.58 14.62
N GLY A 133 -12.76 0.97 14.99
CA GLY A 133 -12.57 0.28 16.26
C GLY A 133 -12.19 1.24 17.39
N PRO A 134 -12.20 0.76 18.65
CA PRO A 134 -12.00 1.62 19.83
C PRO A 134 -10.60 2.24 19.92
N ASN A 135 -9.60 1.61 19.30
CA ASN A 135 -8.21 2.08 19.33
C ASN A 135 -7.77 2.68 17.98
N ASP A 136 -8.68 2.83 17.04
CA ASP A 136 -8.40 3.37 15.72
C ASP A 136 -8.22 4.88 15.78
N GLU A 137 -7.37 5.38 14.89
CA GLU A 137 -7.17 6.81 14.67
C GLU A 137 -7.76 7.22 13.32
N CYS A 138 -8.35 8.41 13.27
CA CYS A 138 -9.00 8.95 12.07
C CYS A 138 -8.40 10.31 11.74
N PHE A 139 -8.06 10.51 10.47
CA PHE A 139 -7.51 11.76 9.95
C PHE A 139 -8.25 12.16 8.68
N ASP A 140 -8.66 13.41 8.59
CA ASP A 140 -9.23 13.96 7.34
C ASP A 140 -8.17 14.09 6.25
N GLY A 141 -6.95 14.38 6.63
CA GLY A 141 -5.76 14.42 5.78
C GLY A 141 -4.82 13.24 6.04
N TYR A 142 -3.52 13.54 6.01
CA TYR A 142 -2.49 12.55 6.29
C TYR A 142 -2.32 12.33 7.79
N PRO A 143 -1.89 11.12 8.21
CA PRO A 143 -1.59 10.84 9.61
C PRO A 143 -0.30 11.56 10.05
N GLU A 144 -0.14 11.72 11.36
CA GLU A 144 1.07 12.35 11.94
C GLU A 144 2.30 11.45 11.86
N LEU A 145 2.11 10.13 11.98
CA LEU A 145 3.21 9.17 11.99
C LEU A 145 3.43 8.54 10.63
N SER A 146 4.70 8.39 10.24
CA SER A 146 5.09 7.53 9.11
C SER A 146 4.76 6.06 9.41
N ILE A 147 4.80 5.22 8.38
CA ILE A 147 4.62 3.77 8.56
C ILE A 147 5.68 3.21 9.50
N GLU A 148 6.92 3.65 9.36
CA GLU A 148 8.03 3.26 10.25
C GLU A 148 7.76 3.66 11.69
N ASP A 149 7.43 4.93 11.93
CA ASP A 149 7.22 5.45 13.27
C ASP A 149 6.01 4.82 13.96
N TRP A 150 4.95 4.54 13.22
CA TRP A 150 3.79 3.82 13.74
C TRP A 150 4.17 2.41 14.22
N HIS A 151 4.93 1.67 13.41
CA HIS A 151 5.39 0.33 13.79
C HIS A 151 6.31 0.36 15.01
N LYS A 152 7.24 1.32 15.06
CA LYS A 152 8.12 1.50 16.21
C LYS A 152 7.36 1.86 17.48
N LYS A 153 6.42 2.78 17.38
CA LYS A 153 5.56 3.18 18.52
C LYS A 153 4.77 2.00 19.09
N HIS A 154 4.31 1.11 18.24
CA HIS A 154 3.52 -0.06 18.65
C HIS A 154 4.38 -1.30 18.96
N VAL A 155 5.71 -1.17 18.91
CA VAL A 155 6.68 -2.28 19.11
C VAL A 155 6.44 -3.43 18.09
N LEU A 156 6.15 -3.06 16.85
CA LEU A 156 5.84 -3.99 15.75
C LEU A 156 6.91 -3.98 14.66
N TRP A 157 7.95 -3.19 14.81
CA TRP A 157 9.08 -3.17 13.89
C TRP A 157 9.79 -4.53 13.92
N ILE A 158 10.03 -5.10 12.74
CA ILE A 158 10.75 -6.36 12.58
C ILE A 158 12.20 -6.06 12.16
N GLU A 159 13.18 -6.45 12.98
CA GLU A 159 14.61 -6.22 12.73
C GLU A 159 15.12 -6.96 11.47
#